data_f2cac582b35b5e988e3484fcc9134351
#
_entry.id   f2cac582b35b5e988e3484fcc9134351
#
_cell.length_a   1.000
_cell.length_b   1.000
_cell.length_c   1.000
_cell.angle_alpha   90.00
_cell.angle_beta   90.00
_cell.angle_gamma   90.00
#
_symmetry.space_group_name_H-M   'P 1'
#
loop_
_entity.id
_entity.type
_entity.pdbx_description
1 polymer ?
#
loop_
_entity_poly.entity_id
_entity_poly.type
_entity_poly.pdbx_seq_one_letter_code
_entity_poly.pdbx_strand_id
1 'polypeptide(L)'
;EAVETLVKYEQDWIPTAPETSLYIRPFMFATEPGVGVHPANKYKFVIILTPVGNYYPEGVAPVKIWIEDEFVRAVKGGTGFTKCGGNYAGSLAAQVKAEEHGYTQVLWLDGQERKYVEEVGSMNIMFLINDTVVTAPLEGSVLPGVTRDSMLTILRDWGYKVEERHLSVDELMEAGRTGALKEAWGTGTAAVISPVGELCYKGEEVLINDFKTGEL
;
A
#
# COMPACT_ATOMS: atom_id res chain seq x y z
N GLU A 1 -13.16 1.49 22.20
CA GLU A 1 -14.48 1.71 22.82
C GLU A 1 -15.58 1.98 21.78
N ALA A 2 -15.54 3.09 20.99
CA ALA A 2 -16.61 3.41 20.02
C ALA A 2 -16.78 2.32 18.93
N VAL A 3 -15.69 1.82 18.36
CA VAL A 3 -15.71 0.71 17.39
C VAL A 3 -16.28 -0.57 18.01
N GLU A 4 -15.80 -0.95 19.19
CA GLU A 4 -16.27 -2.14 19.89
C GLU A 4 -17.76 -2.05 20.23
N THR A 5 -18.21 -0.86 20.66
CA THR A 5 -19.63 -0.63 20.95
C THR A 5 -20.47 -0.79 19.70
N LEU A 6 -20.08 -0.16 18.58
CA LEU A 6 -20.82 -0.25 17.33
C LEU A 6 -20.88 -1.69 16.80
N VAL A 7 -19.76 -2.41 16.80
CA VAL A 7 -19.71 -3.81 16.34
C VAL A 7 -20.60 -4.71 17.21
N LYS A 8 -20.67 -4.48 18.51
CA LYS A 8 -21.62 -5.22 19.40
C LYS A 8 -23.07 -4.94 19.07
N TYR A 9 -23.42 -3.70 18.73
CA TYR A 9 -24.79 -3.34 18.33
C TYR A 9 -25.17 -3.94 16.98
N GLU A 10 -24.23 -3.97 16.05
CA GLU A 10 -24.44 -4.35 14.66
C GLU A 10 -23.90 -5.76 14.35
N GLN A 11 -23.78 -6.62 15.36
CA GLN A 11 -23.16 -7.96 15.22
C GLN A 11 -23.86 -8.84 14.16
N ASP A 12 -25.14 -8.61 13.90
CA ASP A 12 -25.90 -9.36 12.91
C ASP A 12 -25.47 -9.05 11.46
N TRP A 13 -24.72 -7.96 11.26
CA TRP A 13 -24.11 -7.61 9.97
C TRP A 13 -22.75 -8.29 9.73
N ILE A 14 -22.21 -9.00 10.71
CA ILE A 14 -20.96 -9.74 10.55
C ILE A 14 -21.23 -10.92 9.62
N PRO A 15 -20.63 -10.97 8.41
CA PRO A 15 -20.89 -12.04 7.48
C PRO A 15 -20.28 -13.35 7.96
N THR A 16 -20.95 -14.47 7.67
CA THR A 16 -20.55 -15.82 8.09
C THR A 16 -20.06 -16.69 6.91
N ALA A 17 -20.20 -16.22 5.68
CA ALA A 17 -19.69 -16.93 4.51
C ALA A 17 -18.15 -17.00 4.52
N PRO A 18 -17.54 -18.07 3.99
CA PRO A 18 -16.08 -18.15 3.84
C PRO A 18 -15.54 -16.92 3.10
N GLU A 19 -14.33 -16.49 3.46
CA GLU A 19 -13.60 -15.38 2.84
C GLU A 19 -14.34 -14.02 2.87
N THR A 20 -15.29 -13.87 3.79
CA THR A 20 -15.97 -12.59 4.02
C THR A 20 -15.55 -11.98 5.34
N SER A 21 -15.69 -10.67 5.47
CA SER A 21 -15.37 -9.93 6.69
C SER A 21 -16.24 -8.69 6.87
N LEU A 22 -16.26 -8.15 8.08
CA LEU A 22 -16.88 -6.86 8.34
C LEU A 22 -15.81 -5.77 8.23
N TYR A 23 -15.89 -4.95 7.18
CA TYR A 23 -15.00 -3.81 7.00
C TYR A 23 -15.43 -2.66 7.91
N ILE A 24 -14.48 -2.18 8.73
CA ILE A 24 -14.72 -1.10 9.68
C ILE A 24 -13.98 0.14 9.19
N ARG A 25 -14.72 1.21 8.89
CA ARG A 25 -14.17 2.48 8.40
C ARG A 25 -14.45 3.63 9.37
N PRO A 26 -13.57 3.90 10.32
CA PRO A 26 -13.59 5.16 11.05
C PRO A 26 -13.00 6.28 10.17
N PHE A 27 -13.63 7.44 10.17
CA PHE A 27 -13.11 8.62 9.50
C PHE A 27 -13.62 9.90 10.16
N MET A 28 -12.90 10.99 9.91
CA MET A 28 -13.22 12.31 10.44
C MET A 28 -13.11 13.36 9.35
N PHE A 29 -14.00 14.33 9.36
CA PHE A 29 -13.97 15.45 8.44
C PHE A 29 -14.42 16.75 9.12
N ALA A 30 -13.94 17.89 8.60
CA ALA A 30 -14.33 19.20 9.08
C ALA A 30 -15.78 19.53 8.69
N THR A 31 -16.54 20.14 9.60
CA THR A 31 -17.94 20.53 9.38
C THR A 31 -18.17 22.03 9.55
N GLU A 32 -17.13 22.79 9.83
CA GLU A 32 -17.20 24.24 9.92
C GLU A 32 -17.29 24.84 8.51
N PRO A 33 -18.36 25.60 8.20
CA PRO A 33 -18.46 26.26 6.90
C PRO A 33 -17.50 27.45 6.82
N GLY A 34 -16.80 27.58 5.69
CA GLY A 34 -15.87 28.67 5.43
C GLY A 34 -15.30 28.63 4.03
N VAL A 35 -14.88 29.76 3.50
CA VAL A 35 -14.27 29.90 2.16
C VAL A 35 -12.76 30.08 2.23
N GLY A 36 -12.23 30.46 3.40
CA GLY A 36 -10.81 30.69 3.62
C GLY A 36 -10.05 29.40 3.95
N VAL A 37 -8.74 29.40 3.73
CA VAL A 37 -7.85 28.30 4.15
C VAL A 37 -7.40 28.56 5.59
N HIS A 38 -8.01 27.85 6.52
CA HIS A 38 -7.66 27.90 7.95
C HIS A 38 -7.98 26.54 8.61
N PRO A 39 -7.38 26.23 9.76
CA PRO A 39 -7.76 25.04 10.53
C PRO A 39 -9.22 25.15 10.98
N ALA A 40 -9.98 24.08 10.79
CA ALA A 40 -11.35 24.02 11.29
C ALA A 40 -11.38 23.76 12.81
N ASN A 41 -12.41 24.29 13.48
CA ASN A 41 -12.63 24.08 14.91
C ASN A 41 -13.74 23.05 15.20
N LYS A 42 -14.46 22.61 14.15
CA LYS A 42 -15.54 21.63 14.27
C LYS A 42 -15.33 20.49 13.32
N TYR A 43 -15.45 19.28 13.85
CA TYR A 43 -15.27 18.03 13.12
C TYR A 43 -16.42 17.06 13.42
N LYS A 44 -16.68 16.17 12.48
CA LYS A 44 -17.54 14.99 12.70
C LYS A 44 -16.69 13.74 12.57
N PHE A 45 -16.75 12.88 13.58
CA PHE A 45 -16.22 11.52 13.55
C PHE A 45 -17.35 10.56 13.21
N VAL A 46 -17.11 9.65 12.26
CA VAL A 46 -18.07 8.66 11.77
C VAL A 46 -17.41 7.31 11.68
N ILE A 47 -18.17 6.25 11.99
CA ILE A 47 -17.75 4.87 11.75
C ILE A 47 -18.78 4.22 10.84
N ILE A 48 -18.36 3.64 9.74
CA ILE A 48 -19.20 2.86 8.83
C ILE A 48 -18.77 1.41 8.92
N LEU A 49 -19.75 0.51 8.97
CA LEU A 49 -19.57 -0.94 8.88
C LEU A 49 -20.09 -1.42 7.53
N THR A 50 -19.34 -2.30 6.86
CA THR A 50 -19.73 -2.84 5.56
C THR A 50 -19.32 -4.31 5.48
N PRO A 51 -20.27 -5.26 5.28
CA PRO A 51 -19.91 -6.63 4.90
C PRO A 51 -19.20 -6.62 3.55
N VAL A 52 -18.08 -7.32 3.45
CA VAL A 52 -17.27 -7.40 2.24
C VAL A 52 -16.82 -8.83 1.97
N GLY A 53 -16.62 -9.15 0.68
CA GLY A 53 -15.93 -10.35 0.21
C GLY A 53 -14.45 -10.08 -0.02
N ASN A 54 -13.82 -10.91 -0.85
CA ASN A 54 -12.42 -10.74 -1.25
C ASN A 54 -12.19 -9.39 -1.93
N TYR A 55 -11.05 -8.79 -1.65
CA TYR A 55 -10.65 -7.51 -2.27
C TYR A 55 -10.42 -7.68 -3.78
N TYR A 56 -9.79 -8.79 -4.18
CA TYR A 56 -9.64 -9.17 -5.59
C TYR A 56 -10.57 -10.35 -5.89
N PRO A 57 -11.43 -10.27 -6.94
CA PRO A 57 -12.35 -11.34 -7.30
C PRO A 57 -11.65 -12.67 -7.62
N GLU A 58 -10.42 -12.60 -8.17
CA GLU A 58 -9.62 -13.76 -8.54
C GLU A 58 -8.83 -14.36 -7.34
N GLY A 59 -8.98 -13.81 -6.13
CA GLY A 59 -8.22 -14.21 -4.95
C GLY A 59 -6.84 -13.56 -4.88
N VAL A 60 -5.86 -14.23 -4.25
CA VAL A 60 -4.49 -13.75 -4.08
C VAL A 60 -3.66 -14.09 -5.32
N ALA A 61 -3.89 -13.39 -6.44
CA ALA A 61 -3.10 -13.52 -7.67
C ALA A 61 -2.06 -12.40 -7.77
N PRO A 62 -0.86 -12.67 -8.33
CA PRO A 62 0.13 -11.63 -8.57
C PRO A 62 -0.38 -10.56 -9.54
N VAL A 63 0.03 -9.32 -9.30
CA VAL A 63 -0.38 -8.16 -10.12
C VAL A 63 0.81 -7.55 -10.84
N LYS A 64 0.51 -6.82 -11.91
CA LYS A 64 1.48 -6.04 -12.68
C LYS A 64 1.56 -4.62 -12.15
N ILE A 65 2.76 -4.10 -11.96
CA ILE A 65 3.03 -2.82 -11.33
C ILE A 65 3.82 -1.90 -12.27
N TRP A 66 3.29 -0.70 -12.48
CA TRP A 66 3.97 0.40 -13.16
C TRP A 66 4.79 1.22 -12.17
N ILE A 67 6.08 1.37 -12.40
CA ILE A 67 6.93 2.28 -11.61
C ILE A 67 6.80 3.69 -12.18
N GLU A 68 6.26 4.60 -11.39
CA GLU A 68 5.92 5.96 -11.82
C GLU A 68 7.10 6.91 -11.61
N ASP A 69 7.51 7.60 -12.67
CA ASP A 69 8.64 8.51 -12.65
C ASP A 69 8.28 9.98 -12.93
N GLU A 70 7.00 10.25 -13.21
CA GLU A 70 6.48 11.60 -13.48
C GLU A 70 5.71 12.17 -12.29
N PHE A 71 4.71 11.42 -11.82
CA PHE A 71 3.88 11.82 -10.68
C PHE A 71 4.47 11.33 -9.36
N VAL A 72 4.12 12.00 -8.26
CA VAL A 72 4.51 11.61 -6.91
C VAL A 72 3.28 11.48 -6.03
N ARG A 73 3.27 10.47 -5.15
CA ARG A 73 2.18 10.27 -4.19
C ARG A 73 2.23 11.28 -3.03
N ALA A 74 3.44 11.53 -2.54
CA ALA A 74 3.69 12.35 -1.37
C ALA A 74 5.13 12.89 -1.36
N VAL A 75 5.39 13.85 -0.49
CA VAL A 75 6.72 14.37 -0.23
C VAL A 75 6.97 14.44 1.27
N LYS A 76 8.23 14.37 1.68
CA LYS A 76 8.63 14.60 3.07
C LYS A 76 8.21 16.00 3.51
N GLY A 77 7.56 16.09 4.69
CA GLY A 77 6.97 17.34 5.17
C GLY A 77 5.55 17.63 4.67
N GLY A 78 5.03 16.78 3.77
CA GLY A 78 3.63 16.81 3.33
C GLY A 78 2.73 15.92 4.20
N THR A 79 1.67 15.37 3.61
CA THR A 79 0.63 14.59 4.29
C THR A 79 0.75 13.08 4.08
N GLY A 80 1.82 12.60 3.44
CA GLY A 80 2.00 11.19 3.04
C GLY A 80 1.93 10.19 4.19
N PHE A 81 2.46 10.57 5.36
CA PHE A 81 2.42 9.74 6.57
C PHE A 81 1.04 9.71 7.27
N THR A 82 0.07 10.48 6.78
CA THR A 82 -1.28 10.59 7.34
C THR A 82 -2.30 9.96 6.39
N LYS A 83 -3.32 9.28 6.93
CA LYS A 83 -4.43 8.71 6.15
C LYS A 83 -5.41 9.81 5.74
N CYS A 84 -4.98 10.66 4.82
CA CYS A 84 -5.64 11.90 4.38
C CYS A 84 -6.18 11.73 2.96
N GLY A 85 -7.40 12.21 2.70
CA GLY A 85 -8.09 12.06 1.40
C GLY A 85 -7.33 12.68 0.23
N GLY A 86 -6.56 13.75 0.46
CA GLY A 86 -5.74 14.39 -0.56
C GLY A 86 -4.66 13.49 -1.15
N ASN A 87 -4.06 12.59 -0.35
CA ASN A 87 -3.07 11.63 -0.84
C ASN A 87 -3.68 10.66 -1.86
N TYR A 88 -4.93 10.28 -1.67
CA TYR A 88 -5.66 9.39 -2.60
C TYR A 88 -6.06 10.13 -3.86
N ALA A 89 -6.58 11.34 -3.75
CA ALA A 89 -6.94 12.16 -4.91
C ALA A 89 -5.72 12.41 -5.82
N GLY A 90 -4.56 12.73 -5.23
CA GLY A 90 -3.31 12.96 -5.95
C GLY A 90 -2.75 11.75 -6.70
N SER A 91 -3.18 10.53 -6.33
CA SER A 91 -2.70 9.30 -6.97
C SER A 91 -3.50 8.87 -8.20
N LEU A 92 -4.70 9.45 -8.42
CA LEU A 92 -5.64 8.94 -9.44
C LEU A 92 -5.14 9.10 -10.87
N ALA A 93 -4.47 10.21 -11.20
CA ALA A 93 -3.95 10.44 -12.56
C ALA A 93 -2.92 9.39 -12.96
N ALA A 94 -1.98 9.07 -12.08
CA ALA A 94 -0.99 8.04 -12.32
C ALA A 94 -1.61 6.64 -12.37
N GLN A 95 -2.62 6.37 -11.55
CA GLN A 95 -3.34 5.10 -11.58
C GLN A 95 -4.03 4.88 -12.93
N VAL A 96 -4.74 5.87 -13.45
CA VAL A 96 -5.37 5.80 -14.79
C VAL A 96 -4.33 5.56 -15.89
N LYS A 97 -3.21 6.28 -15.85
CA LYS A 97 -2.09 6.10 -16.77
C LYS A 97 -1.56 4.66 -16.74
N ALA A 98 -1.37 4.09 -15.56
CA ALA A 98 -0.92 2.70 -15.40
C ALA A 98 -1.93 1.70 -15.98
N GLU A 99 -3.22 1.87 -15.70
CA GLU A 99 -4.31 1.03 -16.23
C GLU A 99 -4.38 1.06 -17.76
N GLU A 100 -4.21 2.23 -18.39
CA GLU A 100 -4.15 2.38 -19.85
C GLU A 100 -2.98 1.60 -20.48
N HIS A 101 -1.92 1.34 -19.72
CA HIS A 101 -0.77 0.52 -20.13
C HIS A 101 -0.88 -0.94 -19.68
N GLY A 102 -2.01 -1.35 -19.08
CA GLY A 102 -2.25 -2.74 -18.66
C GLY A 102 -1.67 -3.12 -17.30
N TYR A 103 -1.35 -2.14 -16.47
CA TYR A 103 -0.83 -2.36 -15.10
C TYR A 103 -1.92 -2.12 -14.06
N THR A 104 -1.91 -2.92 -13.00
CA THR A 104 -2.95 -2.91 -11.97
C THR A 104 -2.74 -1.80 -10.95
N GLN A 105 -1.48 -1.48 -10.64
CA GLN A 105 -1.11 -0.53 -9.59
C GLN A 105 0.16 0.23 -9.98
N VAL A 106 0.40 1.32 -9.26
CA VAL A 106 1.57 2.20 -9.40
C VAL A 106 2.52 1.97 -8.23
N LEU A 107 3.82 1.77 -8.52
CA LEU A 107 4.89 1.86 -7.53
C LEU A 107 5.41 3.30 -7.49
N TRP A 108 5.35 3.90 -6.32
CA TRP A 108 5.72 5.28 -6.10
C TRP A 108 7.20 5.42 -5.75
N LEU A 109 7.83 6.40 -6.36
CA LEU A 109 9.16 6.86 -6.00
C LEU A 109 9.07 8.12 -5.13
N ASP A 110 10.12 8.38 -4.35
CA ASP A 110 10.21 9.56 -3.49
C ASP A 110 10.02 10.87 -4.27
N GLY A 111 9.41 11.86 -3.63
CA GLY A 111 9.04 13.10 -4.27
C GLY A 111 10.19 14.10 -4.50
N GLN A 112 11.39 13.83 -4.02
CA GLN A 112 12.55 14.72 -4.14
C GLN A 112 13.47 14.31 -5.30
N GLU A 113 13.94 13.07 -5.29
CA GLU A 113 14.91 12.55 -6.25
C GLU A 113 14.27 11.67 -7.32
N ARG A 114 13.03 11.16 -7.08
CA ARG A 114 12.35 10.14 -7.88
C ARG A 114 13.24 8.91 -8.11
N LYS A 115 13.87 8.50 -7.06
CA LYS A 115 14.89 7.48 -7.06
C LYS A 115 14.60 6.33 -6.11
N TYR A 116 14.01 6.62 -4.96
CA TYR A 116 13.81 5.63 -3.90
C TYR A 116 12.36 5.18 -3.85
N VAL A 117 12.17 3.88 -3.77
CA VAL A 117 10.84 3.25 -3.67
C VAL A 117 10.19 3.60 -2.34
N GLU A 118 8.91 3.95 -2.35
CA GLU A 118 8.14 4.28 -1.15
C GLU A 118 6.95 3.36 -0.91
N GLU A 119 5.95 3.38 -1.78
CA GLU A 119 4.69 2.63 -1.62
C GLU A 119 4.17 2.11 -2.97
N VAL A 120 3.26 1.13 -2.95
CA VAL A 120 2.56 0.64 -4.14
C VAL A 120 1.06 0.92 -4.02
N GLY A 121 0.51 1.68 -4.99
CA GLY A 121 -0.89 2.12 -4.94
C GLY A 121 -1.20 2.85 -3.63
N SER A 122 -2.05 2.25 -2.79
CA SER A 122 -2.40 2.73 -1.45
C SER A 122 -1.88 1.82 -0.32
N MET A 123 -0.85 1.01 -0.60
CA MET A 123 -0.27 0.02 0.30
C MET A 123 1.22 0.28 0.53
N ASN A 124 1.74 -0.13 1.70
CA ASN A 124 3.18 -0.31 1.86
C ASN A 124 3.67 -1.46 0.98
N ILE A 125 4.95 -1.50 0.65
CA ILE A 125 5.55 -2.55 -0.18
C ILE A 125 6.79 -3.13 0.46
N MET A 126 7.00 -4.42 0.24
CA MET A 126 8.17 -5.18 0.67
C MET A 126 8.75 -5.98 -0.49
N PHE A 127 10.06 -6.20 -0.45
CA PHE A 127 10.81 -6.94 -1.46
C PHE A 127 11.73 -7.95 -0.79
N LEU A 128 11.65 -9.20 -1.20
CA LEU A 128 12.65 -10.21 -0.83
C LEU A 128 13.78 -10.20 -1.87
N ILE A 129 14.91 -9.61 -1.49
CA ILE A 129 16.12 -9.56 -2.33
C ILE A 129 17.17 -10.48 -1.73
N ASN A 130 17.55 -11.53 -2.44
CA ASN A 130 18.30 -12.68 -1.91
C ASN A 130 17.61 -13.24 -0.66
N ASP A 131 18.18 -13.03 0.53
CA ASP A 131 17.67 -13.55 1.82
C ASP A 131 17.18 -12.41 2.74
N THR A 132 17.06 -11.18 2.21
CA THR A 132 16.76 -10.01 3.00
C THR A 132 15.45 -9.38 2.53
N VAL A 133 14.53 -9.16 3.45
CA VAL A 133 13.31 -8.37 3.18
C VAL A 133 13.63 -6.89 3.34
N VAL A 134 13.40 -6.12 2.29
CA VAL A 134 13.66 -4.68 2.24
C VAL A 134 12.36 -3.92 2.09
N THR A 135 12.19 -2.85 2.84
CA THR A 135 11.06 -1.92 2.72
C THR A 135 11.50 -0.48 2.98
N ALA A 136 10.72 0.48 2.49
CA ALA A 136 11.00 1.90 2.69
C ALA A 136 10.99 2.30 4.18
N PRO A 137 11.88 3.18 4.63
CA PRO A 137 11.89 3.70 5.99
C PRO A 137 10.74 4.70 6.21
N LEU A 138 10.32 4.87 7.47
CA LEU A 138 9.25 5.81 7.85
C LEU A 138 9.83 7.21 8.12
N GLU A 139 10.07 7.98 7.06
CA GLU A 139 10.71 9.30 7.15
C GLU A 139 9.79 10.49 6.82
N GLY A 140 8.47 10.27 6.83
CA GLY A 140 7.47 11.34 6.73
C GLY A 140 6.70 11.43 5.41
N SER A 141 6.99 10.58 4.42
CA SER A 141 6.20 10.43 3.18
C SER A 141 5.43 9.11 3.12
N VAL A 142 5.95 8.06 3.76
CA VAL A 142 5.37 6.71 3.80
C VAL A 142 4.40 6.59 4.98
N LEU A 143 3.21 6.00 4.74
CA LEU A 143 2.25 5.74 5.81
C LEU A 143 2.76 4.64 6.75
N PRO A 144 2.81 4.87 8.09
CA PRO A 144 3.14 3.82 9.06
C PRO A 144 1.97 2.83 9.20
N GLY A 145 1.89 1.88 8.26
CA GLY A 145 0.81 0.90 8.22
C GLY A 145 0.89 -0.12 9.35
N VAL A 146 -0.26 -0.43 9.97
CA VAL A 146 -0.34 -1.47 11.01
C VAL A 146 -0.01 -2.84 10.43
N THR A 147 -0.53 -3.15 9.23
CA THR A 147 -0.20 -4.41 8.53
C THR A 147 1.29 -4.50 8.23
N ARG A 148 1.93 -3.38 7.79
CA ARG A 148 3.37 -3.31 7.60
C ARG A 148 4.13 -3.68 8.87
N ASP A 149 3.80 -3.07 10.00
CA ASP A 149 4.46 -3.31 11.30
C ASP A 149 4.29 -4.76 11.75
N SER A 150 3.09 -5.31 11.60
CA SER A 150 2.80 -6.71 11.90
C SER A 150 3.64 -7.67 11.03
N MET A 151 3.72 -7.40 9.71
CA MET A 151 4.53 -8.19 8.78
C MET A 151 6.02 -8.15 9.15
N LEU A 152 6.57 -6.98 9.45
CA LEU A 152 7.98 -6.86 9.85
C LEU A 152 8.27 -7.64 11.14
N THR A 153 7.34 -7.66 12.08
CA THR A 153 7.45 -8.43 13.32
C THR A 153 7.44 -9.93 13.01
N ILE A 154 6.47 -10.42 12.23
CA ILE A 154 6.35 -11.83 11.86
C ILE A 154 7.59 -12.32 11.10
N LEU A 155 8.07 -11.53 10.14
CA LEU A 155 9.25 -11.88 9.35
C LEU A 155 10.51 -12.02 10.21
N ARG A 156 10.69 -11.14 11.20
CA ARG A 156 11.79 -11.24 12.17
C ARG A 156 11.66 -12.48 13.06
N ASP A 157 10.42 -12.78 13.51
CA ASP A 157 10.15 -13.99 14.31
C ASP A 157 10.40 -15.28 13.52
N TRP A 158 10.18 -15.27 12.21
CA TRP A 158 10.51 -16.37 11.31
C TRP A 158 12.00 -16.46 10.95
N GLY A 159 12.81 -15.50 11.41
CA GLY A 159 14.26 -15.48 11.22
C GLY A 159 14.74 -14.83 9.93
N TYR A 160 13.86 -14.14 9.21
CA TYR A 160 14.29 -13.36 8.04
C TYR A 160 15.08 -12.13 8.47
N LYS A 161 16.08 -11.79 7.69
CA LYS A 161 16.74 -10.49 7.80
C LYS A 161 15.81 -9.43 7.23
N VAL A 162 15.54 -8.37 8.00
CA VAL A 162 14.62 -7.28 7.62
C VAL A 162 15.36 -5.95 7.70
N GLU A 163 15.36 -5.21 6.60
CA GLU A 163 15.97 -3.90 6.48
C GLU A 163 14.91 -2.84 6.12
N GLU A 164 14.79 -1.83 6.96
CA GLU A 164 14.02 -0.62 6.71
C GLU A 164 14.99 0.45 6.17
N ARG A 165 15.14 0.54 4.85
CA ARG A 165 16.12 1.42 4.20
C ARG A 165 15.63 1.93 2.86
N HIS A 166 16.29 2.95 2.37
CA HIS A 166 16.11 3.37 0.99
C HIS A 166 16.53 2.26 0.02
N LEU A 167 15.65 1.96 -0.92
CA LEU A 167 15.88 1.05 -2.04
C LEU A 167 15.74 1.89 -3.33
N SER A 168 16.82 2.05 -4.07
CA SER A 168 16.72 2.78 -5.33
C SER A 168 16.02 1.96 -6.40
N VAL A 169 15.35 2.63 -7.34
CA VAL A 169 14.72 1.96 -8.48
C VAL A 169 15.76 1.21 -9.32
N ASP A 170 16.98 1.75 -9.46
CA ASP A 170 18.07 1.09 -10.18
C ASP A 170 18.51 -0.20 -9.49
N GLU A 171 18.65 -0.19 -8.15
CA GLU A 171 18.94 -1.40 -7.36
C GLU A 171 17.82 -2.43 -7.49
N LEU A 172 16.55 -2.00 -7.45
CA LEU A 172 15.40 -2.89 -7.59
C LEU A 172 15.37 -3.55 -8.97
N MET A 173 15.55 -2.77 -10.04
CA MET A 173 15.56 -3.29 -11.41
C MET A 173 16.75 -4.23 -11.66
N GLU A 174 17.93 -3.91 -11.11
CA GLU A 174 19.10 -4.80 -11.18
C GLU A 174 18.87 -6.10 -10.43
N ALA A 175 18.28 -6.04 -9.24
CA ALA A 175 17.89 -7.24 -8.50
C ALA A 175 16.91 -8.12 -9.29
N GLY A 176 16.01 -7.50 -10.04
CA GLY A 176 15.10 -8.21 -10.95
C GLY A 176 15.85 -8.87 -12.11
N ARG A 177 16.69 -8.13 -12.81
CA ARG A 177 17.48 -8.66 -13.96
C ARG A 177 18.39 -9.82 -13.59
N THR A 178 18.99 -9.76 -12.41
CA THR A 178 19.90 -10.79 -11.92
C THR A 178 19.21 -11.97 -11.25
N GLY A 179 17.89 -11.90 -11.04
CA GLY A 179 17.13 -12.91 -10.30
C GLY A 179 17.38 -12.87 -8.79
N ALA A 180 17.98 -11.81 -8.26
CA ALA A 180 18.12 -11.57 -6.82
C ALA A 180 16.79 -11.18 -6.17
N LEU A 181 15.90 -10.47 -6.90
CA LEU A 181 14.53 -10.19 -6.47
C LEU A 181 13.69 -11.46 -6.56
N LYS A 182 13.42 -12.08 -5.41
CA LYS A 182 12.68 -13.33 -5.30
C LYS A 182 11.19 -13.13 -5.23
N GLU A 183 10.75 -12.20 -4.41
CA GLU A 183 9.36 -11.88 -4.16
C GLU A 183 9.17 -10.39 -3.93
N ALA A 184 7.97 -9.90 -4.22
CA ALA A 184 7.53 -8.56 -3.85
C ALA A 184 6.04 -8.59 -3.53
N TRP A 185 5.62 -7.81 -2.54
CA TRP A 185 4.20 -7.73 -2.16
C TRP A 185 3.84 -6.40 -1.51
N GLY A 186 2.63 -5.92 -1.83
CA GLY A 186 2.00 -4.82 -1.12
C GLY A 186 1.32 -5.30 0.16
N THR A 187 1.29 -4.46 1.20
CA THR A 187 0.59 -4.74 2.46
C THR A 187 -0.38 -3.62 2.80
N GLY A 188 -1.63 -3.98 3.12
CA GLY A 188 -2.67 -3.02 3.47
C GLY A 188 -3.83 -3.67 4.22
N THR A 189 -4.79 -2.87 4.68
CA THR A 189 -5.92 -3.38 5.47
C THR A 189 -6.90 -4.18 4.61
N ALA A 190 -7.22 -3.71 3.40
CA ALA A 190 -8.24 -4.33 2.57
C ALA A 190 -7.71 -5.54 1.79
N ALA A 191 -6.54 -5.39 1.14
CA ALA A 191 -5.92 -6.46 0.37
C ALA A 191 -5.08 -7.41 1.24
N VAL A 192 -4.81 -7.06 2.48
CA VAL A 192 -3.91 -7.72 3.43
C VAL A 192 -2.51 -7.90 2.85
N ILE A 193 -2.34 -8.84 1.91
CA ILE A 193 -1.13 -9.07 1.11
C ILE A 193 -1.53 -9.12 -0.37
N SER A 194 -0.79 -8.40 -1.22
CA SER A 194 -0.97 -8.37 -2.66
C SER A 194 0.35 -8.70 -3.34
N PRO A 195 0.54 -9.94 -3.84
CA PRO A 195 1.76 -10.33 -4.53
C PRO A 195 1.98 -9.51 -5.81
N VAL A 196 3.25 -9.25 -6.12
CA VAL A 196 3.67 -8.57 -7.35
C VAL A 196 4.38 -9.58 -8.26
N GLY A 197 3.88 -9.74 -9.47
CA GLY A 197 4.44 -10.67 -10.46
C GLY A 197 5.30 -10.01 -11.53
N GLU A 198 5.12 -8.70 -11.73
CA GLU A 198 5.85 -7.94 -12.76
C GLU A 198 6.02 -6.47 -12.35
N LEU A 199 7.19 -5.93 -12.62
CA LEU A 199 7.49 -4.50 -12.53
C LEU A 199 7.83 -3.97 -13.92
N CYS A 200 7.35 -2.76 -14.25
CA CYS A 200 7.77 -2.05 -15.45
C CYS A 200 8.30 -0.66 -15.09
N TYR A 201 9.51 -0.37 -15.53
CA TYR A 201 10.14 0.93 -15.38
C TYR A 201 10.68 1.43 -16.71
N LYS A 202 10.16 2.56 -17.22
CA LYS A 202 10.60 3.18 -18.49
C LYS A 202 10.59 2.20 -19.68
N GLY A 203 9.62 1.29 -19.71
CA GLY A 203 9.46 0.29 -20.77
C GLY A 203 10.32 -0.97 -20.59
N GLU A 204 11.11 -1.05 -19.55
CA GLU A 204 11.80 -2.28 -19.13
C GLU A 204 10.91 -3.08 -18.18
N GLU A 205 10.65 -4.35 -18.51
CA GLU A 205 9.85 -5.26 -17.71
C GLU A 205 10.72 -6.27 -16.97
N VAL A 206 10.40 -6.49 -15.70
CA VAL A 206 11.04 -7.50 -14.84
C VAL A 206 9.96 -8.42 -14.27
N LEU A 207 10.07 -9.71 -14.57
CA LEU A 207 9.24 -10.76 -13.99
C LEU A 207 9.77 -11.17 -12.61
N ILE A 208 8.86 -11.37 -11.67
CA ILE A 208 9.15 -11.84 -10.31
C ILE A 208 8.53 -13.22 -10.15
N ASN A 209 9.32 -14.21 -9.73
CA ASN A 209 8.88 -15.58 -9.41
C ASN A 209 8.01 -16.21 -10.53
N ASP A 210 8.37 -16.04 -11.81
CA ASP A 210 7.60 -16.54 -12.96
C ASP A 210 6.12 -16.13 -12.95
N PHE A 211 5.82 -14.94 -12.44
CA PHE A 211 4.45 -14.43 -12.22
C PHE A 211 3.60 -15.33 -11.30
N LYS A 212 4.20 -15.91 -10.26
CA LYS A 212 3.51 -16.75 -9.28
C LYS A 212 3.59 -16.13 -7.89
N THR A 213 2.60 -16.44 -7.07
CA THR A 213 2.67 -16.15 -5.63
C THR A 213 3.87 -16.88 -5.04
N GLY A 214 4.66 -16.19 -4.20
CA GLY A 214 5.81 -16.75 -3.53
C GLY A 214 5.47 -17.65 -2.36
N GLU A 215 6.51 -18.12 -1.68
CA GLU A 215 6.38 -18.97 -0.48
C GLU A 215 6.27 -18.12 0.80
N LEU A 216 6.73 -16.87 0.75
CA LEU A 216 6.71 -15.90 1.85
C LEU A 216 5.46 -15.01 1.77
#